data_52e2f09f463f43962690e628553a0177
#
_entry.id   52e2f09f463f43962690e628553a0177
#
_cell.length_a   1.000
_cell.length_b   1.000
_cell.length_c   1.000
_cell.angle_alpha   90.00
_cell.angle_beta   90.00
_cell.angle_gamma   90.00
#
_symmetry.space_group_name_H-M   'P 1'
#
loop_
_entity.id
_entity.type
_entity.pdbx_description
1 polymer ?
#
loop_
_entity_poly.entity_id
_entity_poly.type
_entity_poly.pdbx_seq_one_letter_code
_entity_poly.pdbx_strand_id
1 'polypeptide(L)'
;MPARIFVLAGVNGAGKSSVGGAALLQKKVEYFNPDQVARTLLDANPGLSAEQANGQAWELGRKGLERALAEELNFAFETTLGARTIPQMLLDGARRGAQVHLWYAGLSSPELHLQRVQARVAAGGHDIPEAKIRERYDTSRANLIRLLPRLASLRIYDNSAEGDPRAGQRPKPVLLLHMEAGRVVTHIPLAQVPQWAKPVMAAALKRPEGLG
;
A
#
# COMPACT_ATOMS: atom_id res chain seq x y z
N MET A 1 -2.15 22.01 12.53
CA MET A 1 -1.41 20.77 12.87
C MET A 1 -0.96 20.14 11.55
N PRO A 2 0.23 19.54 11.45
CA PRO A 2 0.67 18.99 10.18
C PRO A 2 -0.30 17.91 9.66
N ALA A 3 -0.46 17.82 8.34
CA ALA A 3 -1.26 16.78 7.69
C ALA A 3 -0.80 15.39 8.12
N ARG A 4 -1.74 14.49 8.42
CA ARG A 4 -1.45 13.07 8.65
C ARG A 4 -1.97 12.26 7.46
N ILE A 5 -1.06 11.68 6.72
CA ILE A 5 -1.36 10.90 5.54
C ILE A 5 -1.19 9.41 5.87
N PHE A 6 -2.27 8.67 5.80
CA PHE A 6 -2.31 7.24 6.10
C PHE A 6 -2.38 6.45 4.80
N VAL A 7 -1.35 5.66 4.52
CA VAL A 7 -1.18 4.96 3.25
C VAL A 7 -1.25 3.46 3.45
N LEU A 8 -2.21 2.81 2.81
CA LEU A 8 -2.27 1.37 2.72
C LEU A 8 -1.71 0.93 1.37
N ALA A 9 -0.50 0.40 1.39
CA ALA A 9 0.30 0.15 0.21
C ALA A 9 0.53 -1.33 -0.08
N GLY A 10 0.78 -1.65 -1.34
CA GLY A 10 1.07 -3.01 -1.80
C GLY A 10 0.47 -3.30 -3.16
N VAL A 11 1.12 -4.18 -3.92
CA VAL A 11 0.72 -4.55 -5.27
C VAL A 11 -0.69 -5.16 -5.31
N ASN A 12 -1.34 -5.15 -6.45
CA ASN A 12 -2.66 -5.77 -6.62
C ASN A 12 -2.62 -7.24 -6.17
N GLY A 13 -3.64 -7.69 -5.48
CA GLY A 13 -3.68 -9.03 -4.87
C GLY A 13 -2.93 -9.19 -3.54
N ALA A 14 -2.19 -8.17 -3.06
CA ALA A 14 -1.45 -8.25 -1.78
C ALA A 14 -2.33 -8.39 -0.53
N GLY A 15 -3.65 -8.18 -0.63
CA GLY A 15 -4.56 -8.24 0.52
C GLY A 15 -4.42 -7.05 1.46
N LYS A 16 -4.25 -5.86 0.93
CA LYS A 16 -4.10 -4.60 1.68
C LYS A 16 -5.17 -4.43 2.76
N SER A 17 -6.42 -4.65 2.42
CA SER A 17 -7.55 -4.52 3.36
C SER A 17 -7.44 -5.44 4.58
N SER A 18 -6.81 -6.62 4.44
CA SER A 18 -6.57 -7.55 5.54
C SER A 18 -5.50 -7.05 6.51
N VAL A 19 -4.58 -6.20 6.02
CA VAL A 19 -3.44 -5.67 6.79
C VAL A 19 -3.78 -4.38 7.53
N GLY A 20 -4.46 -3.46 6.87
CA GLY A 20 -4.63 -2.10 7.38
C GLY A 20 -6.09 -1.65 7.56
N GLY A 21 -7.07 -2.37 7.01
CA GLY A 21 -8.45 -1.92 7.02
C GLY A 21 -8.99 -1.61 8.42
N ALA A 22 -8.79 -2.52 9.37
CA ALA A 22 -9.22 -2.32 10.76
C ALA A 22 -8.47 -1.16 11.46
N ALA A 23 -7.17 -0.99 11.20
CA ALA A 23 -6.35 0.07 11.79
C ALA A 23 -6.76 1.46 11.26
N LEU A 24 -7.15 1.56 9.99
CA LEU A 24 -7.62 2.82 9.39
C LEU A 24 -9.03 3.19 9.84
N LEU A 25 -9.94 2.22 9.96
CA LEU A 25 -11.30 2.45 10.47
C LEU A 25 -11.29 3.06 11.88
N GLN A 26 -10.33 2.68 12.73
CA GLN A 26 -10.18 3.25 14.08
C GLN A 26 -9.73 4.71 14.08
N LYS A 27 -9.13 5.21 12.97
CA LYS A 27 -8.60 6.58 12.90
C LYS A 27 -9.67 7.64 12.61
N LYS A 28 -10.90 7.25 12.29
CA LYS A 28 -12.00 8.17 11.92
C LYS A 28 -11.62 9.17 10.82
N VAL A 29 -10.80 8.71 9.86
CA VAL A 29 -10.35 9.51 8.71
C VAL A 29 -11.08 9.03 7.48
N GLU A 30 -11.42 9.93 6.58
CA GLU A 30 -11.96 9.59 5.27
C GLU A 30 -10.97 8.67 4.53
N TYR A 31 -11.47 7.51 4.11
CA TYR A 31 -10.65 6.48 3.48
C TYR A 31 -11.01 6.33 2.00
N PHE A 32 -10.04 6.63 1.16
CA PHE A 32 -10.18 6.55 -0.28
C PHE A 32 -9.62 5.23 -0.81
N ASN A 33 -10.49 4.43 -1.42
CA ASN A 33 -10.13 3.19 -2.12
C ASN A 33 -10.40 3.34 -3.62
N PRO A 34 -9.35 3.42 -4.48
CA PRO A 34 -9.51 3.62 -5.93
C PRO A 34 -10.35 2.52 -6.60
N ASP A 35 -10.19 1.26 -6.19
CA ASP A 35 -10.94 0.13 -6.78
C ASP A 35 -12.45 0.25 -6.46
N GLN A 36 -12.79 0.73 -5.26
CA GLN A 36 -14.18 0.94 -4.86
C GLN A 36 -14.79 2.15 -5.59
N VAL A 37 -14.05 3.23 -5.72
CA VAL A 37 -14.49 4.44 -6.47
C VAL A 37 -14.69 4.10 -7.94
N ALA A 38 -13.77 3.37 -8.57
CA ALA A 38 -13.92 2.94 -9.97
C ALA A 38 -15.20 2.09 -10.17
N ARG A 39 -15.51 1.19 -9.24
CA ARG A 39 -16.75 0.40 -9.26
C ARG A 39 -17.99 1.29 -9.18
N THR A 40 -18.01 2.22 -8.22
CA THR A 40 -19.13 3.18 -8.07
C THR A 40 -19.32 4.01 -9.36
N LEU A 41 -18.24 4.41 -10.01
CA LEU A 41 -18.30 5.15 -11.28
C LEU A 41 -18.90 4.30 -12.41
N LEU A 42 -18.53 3.01 -12.50
CA LEU A 42 -19.08 2.09 -13.49
C LEU A 42 -20.57 1.83 -13.26
N ASP A 43 -20.97 1.62 -12.01
CA ASP A 43 -22.37 1.37 -11.64
C ASP A 43 -23.25 2.60 -11.96
N ALA A 44 -22.73 3.81 -11.77
CA ALA A 44 -23.44 5.05 -12.04
C ALA A 44 -23.44 5.45 -13.53
N ASN A 45 -22.53 4.92 -14.34
CA ASN A 45 -22.35 5.31 -15.75
C ASN A 45 -22.15 4.08 -16.64
N PRO A 46 -23.22 3.43 -17.14
CA PRO A 46 -23.13 2.20 -17.93
C PRO A 46 -22.33 2.32 -19.24
N GLY A 47 -22.10 3.54 -19.74
CA GLY A 47 -21.28 3.80 -20.95
C GLY A 47 -19.78 4.00 -20.67
N LEU A 48 -19.37 3.98 -19.39
CA LEU A 48 -17.97 4.20 -19.01
C LEU A 48 -17.17 2.90 -19.17
N SER A 49 -16.00 2.95 -19.81
CA SER A 49 -15.12 1.80 -19.82
C SER A 49 -14.42 1.61 -18.46
N ALA A 50 -13.99 0.36 -18.16
CA ALA A 50 -13.23 0.07 -16.93
C ALA A 50 -11.91 0.88 -16.88
N GLU A 51 -11.26 1.13 -18.02
CA GLU A 51 -10.06 1.95 -18.08
C GLU A 51 -10.34 3.41 -17.71
N GLN A 52 -11.42 3.97 -18.24
CA GLN A 52 -11.87 5.33 -17.94
C GLN A 52 -12.23 5.48 -16.45
N ALA A 53 -12.98 4.52 -15.89
CA ALA A 53 -13.34 4.52 -14.47
C ALA A 53 -12.11 4.46 -13.56
N ASN A 54 -11.15 3.59 -13.87
CA ASN A 54 -9.88 3.50 -13.13
C ASN A 54 -9.04 4.79 -13.24
N GLY A 55 -9.00 5.41 -14.42
CA GLY A 55 -8.32 6.69 -14.64
C GLY A 55 -8.95 7.82 -13.82
N GLN A 56 -10.28 7.92 -13.80
CA GLN A 56 -11.00 8.90 -12.99
C GLN A 56 -10.82 8.66 -11.50
N ALA A 57 -10.93 7.41 -11.04
CA ALA A 57 -10.70 7.06 -9.64
C ALA A 57 -9.27 7.39 -9.19
N TRP A 58 -8.27 7.11 -10.03
CA TRP A 58 -6.89 7.48 -9.76
C TRP A 58 -6.71 9.00 -9.62
N GLU A 59 -7.31 9.77 -10.54
CA GLU A 59 -7.21 11.23 -10.54
C GLU A 59 -7.92 11.84 -9.30
N LEU A 60 -9.06 11.29 -8.89
CA LEU A 60 -9.75 11.70 -7.66
C LEU A 60 -8.88 11.47 -6.43
N GLY A 61 -8.23 10.31 -6.34
CA GLY A 61 -7.31 10.00 -5.24
C GLY A 61 -6.08 10.90 -5.23
N ARG A 62 -5.51 11.19 -6.41
CA ARG A 62 -4.38 12.12 -6.57
C ARG A 62 -4.75 13.53 -6.09
N LYS A 63 -5.90 14.05 -6.53
CA LYS A 63 -6.42 15.36 -6.11
C LYS A 63 -6.73 15.41 -4.61
N GLY A 64 -7.30 14.31 -4.06
CA GLY A 64 -7.54 14.19 -2.63
C GLY A 64 -6.26 14.30 -1.80
N LEU A 65 -5.20 13.60 -2.22
CA LEU A 65 -3.89 13.70 -1.58
C LEU A 65 -3.28 15.10 -1.73
N GLU A 66 -3.35 15.69 -2.93
CA GLU A 66 -2.86 17.05 -3.20
C GLU A 66 -3.52 18.09 -2.28
N ARG A 67 -4.86 18.04 -2.21
CA ARG A 67 -5.64 18.90 -1.32
C ARG A 67 -5.28 18.69 0.15
N ALA A 68 -5.19 17.44 0.59
CA ALA A 68 -4.84 17.13 1.98
C ALA A 68 -3.46 17.68 2.38
N LEU A 69 -2.49 17.59 1.47
CA LEU A 69 -1.15 18.14 1.69
C LEU A 69 -1.12 19.68 1.65
N ALA A 70 -1.96 20.32 0.84
CA ALA A 70 -2.03 21.78 0.71
C ALA A 70 -2.77 22.43 1.88
N GLU A 71 -3.87 21.82 2.34
CA GLU A 71 -4.77 22.34 3.38
C GLU A 71 -4.48 21.75 4.77
N GLU A 72 -3.38 20.98 4.94
CA GLU A 72 -2.98 20.30 6.19
C GLU A 72 -4.08 19.37 6.77
N LEU A 73 -4.82 18.70 5.89
CA LEU A 73 -5.89 17.77 6.26
C LEU A 73 -5.37 16.35 6.48
N ASN A 74 -6.10 15.57 7.28
CA ASN A 74 -5.87 14.15 7.40
C ASN A 74 -6.50 13.41 6.21
N PHE A 75 -5.75 12.48 5.60
CA PHE A 75 -6.24 11.70 4.47
C PHE A 75 -5.73 10.26 4.53
N ALA A 76 -6.60 9.30 4.25
CA ALA A 76 -6.25 7.89 4.20
C ALA A 76 -6.59 7.31 2.83
N PHE A 77 -5.68 6.55 2.22
CA PHE A 77 -5.92 5.96 0.90
C PHE A 77 -5.13 4.69 0.63
N GLU A 78 -5.61 3.93 -0.37
CA GLU A 78 -4.88 2.78 -0.93
C GLU A 78 -4.05 3.16 -2.15
N THR A 79 -2.89 2.52 -2.29
CA THR A 79 -2.04 2.64 -3.48
C THR A 79 -1.21 1.39 -3.70
N THR A 80 -0.84 1.12 -4.95
CA THR A 80 0.18 0.10 -5.26
C THR A 80 1.60 0.58 -5.02
N LEU A 81 1.84 1.88 -4.87
CA LEU A 81 3.17 2.52 -4.92
C LEU A 81 3.97 2.21 -6.20
N GLY A 82 3.37 1.61 -7.21
CA GLY A 82 4.07 1.14 -8.41
C GLY A 82 4.44 2.23 -9.43
N ALA A 83 3.78 3.39 -9.38
CA ALA A 83 4.06 4.54 -10.25
C ALA A 83 4.95 5.58 -9.54
N ARG A 84 5.31 6.67 -10.25
CA ARG A 84 6.18 7.72 -9.71
C ARG A 84 5.43 8.82 -8.97
N THR A 85 4.21 9.16 -9.41
CA THR A 85 3.48 10.36 -8.95
C THR A 85 3.17 10.32 -7.45
N ILE A 86 2.47 9.29 -6.98
CA ILE A 86 2.08 9.20 -5.56
C ILE A 86 3.29 9.13 -4.62
N PRO A 87 4.32 8.28 -4.85
CA PRO A 87 5.53 8.30 -4.03
C PRO A 87 6.22 9.66 -4.00
N GLN A 88 6.27 10.38 -5.13
CA GLN A 88 6.87 11.71 -5.16
C GLN A 88 6.07 12.73 -4.33
N MET A 89 4.73 12.74 -4.46
CA MET A 89 3.85 13.60 -3.66
C MET A 89 4.02 13.33 -2.15
N LEU A 90 4.14 12.07 -1.74
CA LEU A 90 4.37 11.68 -0.34
C LEU A 90 5.74 12.18 0.16
N LEU A 91 6.80 12.04 -0.66
CA LEU A 91 8.13 12.57 -0.33
C LEU A 91 8.12 14.07 -0.16
N ASP A 92 7.49 14.80 -1.08
CA ASP A 92 7.45 16.27 -1.05
C ASP A 92 6.54 16.77 0.08
N GLY A 93 5.44 16.08 0.37
CA GLY A 93 4.61 16.34 1.54
C GLY A 93 5.37 16.16 2.85
N ALA A 94 6.09 15.05 2.98
CA ALA A 94 6.90 14.76 4.17
C ALA A 94 8.04 15.77 4.37
N ARG A 95 8.67 16.26 3.28
CA ARG A 95 9.66 17.34 3.35
C ARG A 95 9.08 18.66 3.85
N ARG A 96 7.79 18.89 3.60
CA ARG A 96 7.05 20.07 4.08
C ARG A 96 6.41 19.88 5.46
N GLY A 97 6.70 18.76 6.14
CA GLY A 97 6.25 18.49 7.49
C GLY A 97 5.03 17.56 7.64
N ALA A 98 4.45 17.07 6.55
CA ALA A 98 3.37 16.09 6.63
C ALA A 98 3.86 14.77 7.26
N GLN A 99 3.05 14.19 8.14
CA GLN A 99 3.33 12.91 8.78
C GLN A 99 2.78 11.77 7.92
N VAL A 100 3.66 11.02 7.25
CA VAL A 100 3.26 9.89 6.42
C VAL A 100 3.38 8.59 7.21
N HIS A 101 2.23 7.94 7.44
CA HIS A 101 2.10 6.65 8.10
C HIS A 101 1.77 5.58 7.06
N LEU A 102 2.58 4.52 6.94
CA LEU A 102 2.45 3.56 5.86
C LEU A 102 2.35 2.12 6.38
N TRP A 103 1.34 1.39 5.90
CA TRP A 103 1.20 -0.05 6.02
C TRP A 103 1.46 -0.67 4.66
N TYR A 104 2.43 -1.56 4.57
CA TYR A 104 2.80 -2.24 3.34
C TYR A 104 2.49 -3.72 3.42
N ALA A 105 1.68 -4.22 2.50
CA ALA A 105 1.42 -5.64 2.31
C ALA A 105 2.22 -6.15 1.11
N GLY A 106 3.05 -7.18 1.31
CA GLY A 106 3.77 -7.84 0.24
C GLY A 106 3.47 -9.33 0.16
N LEU A 107 3.77 -9.93 -0.99
CA LEU A 107 3.70 -11.36 -1.24
C LEU A 107 5.05 -11.88 -1.74
N SER A 108 5.23 -13.20 -1.62
CA SER A 108 6.48 -13.88 -1.93
C SER A 108 6.90 -13.80 -3.39
N SER A 109 5.95 -13.69 -4.32
CA SER A 109 6.25 -13.66 -5.76
C SER A 109 5.19 -12.92 -6.58
N PRO A 110 5.53 -12.48 -7.81
CA PRO A 110 4.56 -11.94 -8.77
C PRO A 110 3.47 -12.97 -9.13
N GLU A 111 3.81 -14.25 -9.20
CA GLU A 111 2.89 -15.35 -9.51
C GLU A 111 1.76 -15.43 -8.49
N LEU A 112 2.08 -15.30 -7.20
CA LEU A 112 1.06 -15.29 -6.14
C LEU A 112 0.13 -14.08 -6.23
N HIS A 113 0.66 -12.92 -6.64
CA HIS A 113 -0.16 -11.74 -6.94
C HIS A 113 -1.12 -12.01 -8.10
N LEU A 114 -0.62 -12.61 -9.20
CA LEU A 114 -1.42 -12.97 -10.37
C LEU A 114 -2.52 -13.96 -10.01
N GLN A 115 -2.19 -15.04 -9.32
CA GLN A 115 -3.15 -16.03 -8.86
C GLN A 115 -4.29 -15.41 -8.05
N ARG A 116 -3.98 -14.51 -7.10
CA ARG A 116 -4.99 -13.84 -6.28
C ARG A 116 -5.82 -12.82 -7.07
N VAL A 117 -5.24 -12.13 -8.05
CA VAL A 117 -5.99 -11.25 -8.94
C VAL A 117 -6.94 -12.07 -9.80
N GLN A 118 -6.49 -13.20 -10.39
CA GLN A 118 -7.33 -14.11 -11.17
C GLN A 118 -8.49 -14.68 -10.35
N ALA A 119 -8.23 -15.12 -9.12
CA ALA A 119 -9.29 -15.60 -8.21
C ALA A 119 -10.33 -14.50 -7.90
N ARG A 120 -9.87 -13.25 -7.74
CA ARG A 120 -10.75 -12.10 -7.55
C ARG A 120 -11.59 -11.80 -8.80
N VAL A 121 -10.99 -11.89 -10.00
CA VAL A 121 -11.69 -11.70 -11.27
C VAL A 121 -12.76 -12.77 -11.46
N ALA A 122 -12.45 -14.03 -11.17
CA ALA A 122 -13.41 -15.13 -11.21
C ALA A 122 -14.60 -14.92 -10.24
N ALA A 123 -14.41 -14.14 -9.17
CA ALA A 123 -15.45 -13.71 -8.24
C ALA A 123 -16.13 -12.38 -8.61
N GLY A 124 -15.99 -11.90 -9.88
CA GLY A 124 -16.61 -10.67 -10.38
C GLY A 124 -15.80 -9.39 -10.10
N GLY A 125 -14.54 -9.51 -9.71
CA GLY A 125 -13.66 -8.36 -9.52
C GLY A 125 -13.02 -7.87 -10.83
N HIS A 126 -12.36 -6.71 -10.75
CA HIS A 126 -11.67 -6.08 -11.87
C HIS A 126 -10.34 -6.76 -12.18
N ASP A 127 -10.05 -6.94 -13.47
CA ASP A 127 -8.78 -7.49 -13.97
C ASP A 127 -7.67 -6.42 -14.02
N ILE A 128 -6.44 -6.91 -13.86
CA ILE A 128 -5.22 -6.09 -13.96
C ILE A 128 -4.24 -6.82 -14.89
N PRO A 129 -3.74 -6.17 -15.96
CA PRO A 129 -2.79 -6.80 -16.87
C PRO A 129 -1.56 -7.36 -16.14
N GLU A 130 -1.16 -8.58 -16.47
CA GLU A 130 -0.02 -9.29 -15.86
C GLU A 130 1.25 -8.44 -15.88
N ALA A 131 1.57 -7.80 -17.02
CA ALA A 131 2.75 -6.94 -17.16
C ALA A 131 2.76 -5.82 -16.10
N LYS A 132 1.60 -5.25 -15.74
CA LYS A 132 1.48 -4.23 -14.71
C LYS A 132 1.70 -4.78 -13.30
N ILE A 133 1.29 -6.01 -13.03
CA ILE A 133 1.53 -6.65 -11.74
C ILE A 133 3.02 -6.92 -11.57
N ARG A 134 3.69 -7.46 -12.59
CA ARG A 134 5.14 -7.72 -12.58
C ARG A 134 5.96 -6.44 -12.44
N GLU A 135 5.64 -5.40 -13.22
CA GLU A 135 6.26 -4.08 -13.09
C GLU A 135 6.13 -3.53 -11.67
N ARG A 136 4.90 -3.56 -11.13
CA ARG A 136 4.60 -3.04 -9.80
C ARG A 136 5.25 -3.84 -8.67
N TYR A 137 5.50 -5.12 -8.88
CA TYR A 137 6.17 -5.96 -7.89
C TYR A 137 7.56 -5.42 -7.53
N ASP A 138 8.33 -4.95 -8.49
CA ASP A 138 9.66 -4.37 -8.25
C ASP A 138 9.59 -2.88 -7.94
N THR A 139 8.85 -2.10 -8.73
CA THR A 139 8.79 -0.64 -8.59
C THR A 139 8.14 -0.19 -7.27
N SER A 140 7.17 -0.93 -6.76
CA SER A 140 6.52 -0.65 -5.46
C SER A 140 7.52 -0.76 -4.30
N ARG A 141 8.34 -1.80 -4.28
CA ARG A 141 9.39 -1.99 -3.26
C ARG A 141 10.50 -0.95 -3.37
N ALA A 142 10.94 -0.63 -4.59
CA ALA A 142 11.91 0.43 -4.83
C ALA A 142 11.39 1.79 -4.32
N ASN A 143 10.15 2.12 -4.60
CA ASN A 143 9.50 3.33 -4.10
C ASN A 143 9.35 3.33 -2.57
N LEU A 144 9.01 2.18 -1.96
CA LEU A 144 8.99 2.05 -0.51
C LEU A 144 10.37 2.35 0.10
N ILE A 145 11.46 1.81 -0.47
CA ILE A 145 12.84 2.09 -0.01
C ILE A 145 13.14 3.59 -0.09
N ARG A 146 12.74 4.27 -1.17
CA ARG A 146 12.92 5.72 -1.31
C ARG A 146 12.16 6.53 -0.26
N LEU A 147 11.00 6.05 0.17
CA LEU A 147 10.16 6.70 1.18
C LEU A 147 10.68 6.51 2.61
N LEU A 148 11.38 5.42 2.91
CA LEU A 148 11.85 5.07 4.27
C LEU A 148 12.40 6.26 5.07
N PRO A 149 13.26 7.15 4.48
CA PRO A 149 13.84 8.27 5.24
C PRO A 149 12.84 9.29 5.75
N ARG A 150 11.65 9.31 5.23
CA ARG A 150 10.67 10.38 5.46
C ARG A 150 9.34 9.89 6.06
N LEU A 151 9.25 8.60 6.37
CA LEU A 151 8.05 8.04 6.98
C LEU A 151 7.99 8.35 8.47
N ALA A 152 6.86 8.88 8.94
CA ALA A 152 6.58 9.01 10.36
C ALA A 152 6.39 7.64 11.02
N SER A 153 5.77 6.69 10.31
CA SER A 153 5.73 5.28 10.72
C SER A 153 5.63 4.34 9.53
N LEU A 154 6.13 3.10 9.72
CA LEU A 154 6.04 2.04 8.72
C LEU A 154 5.76 0.70 9.41
N ARG A 155 4.79 -0.04 8.85
CA ARG A 155 4.58 -1.46 9.15
C ARG A 155 4.59 -2.26 7.86
N ILE A 156 5.46 -3.28 7.79
CA ILE A 156 5.57 -4.18 6.65
C ILE A 156 5.03 -5.54 7.05
N TYR A 157 4.13 -6.06 6.24
CA TYR A 157 3.52 -7.37 6.45
C TYR A 157 3.79 -8.31 5.27
N ASP A 158 4.16 -9.53 5.59
CA ASP A 158 4.07 -10.65 4.65
C ASP A 158 2.66 -11.25 4.73
N ASN A 159 1.98 -11.24 3.62
CA ASN A 159 0.65 -11.82 3.48
C ASN A 159 0.66 -13.01 2.52
N SER A 160 1.80 -13.69 2.39
CA SER A 160 1.98 -14.81 1.44
C SER A 160 1.31 -16.10 1.89
N ALA A 161 1.07 -16.26 3.19
CA ALA A 161 0.48 -17.48 3.70
C ALA A 161 -0.89 -17.73 3.06
N GLU A 162 -1.09 -18.96 2.59
CA GLU A 162 -2.36 -19.46 2.08
C GLU A 162 -3.00 -20.35 3.13
N GLY A 163 -4.30 -20.18 3.36
CA GLY A 163 -5.08 -21.07 4.19
C GLY A 163 -6.04 -21.85 3.32
N ASP A 164 -6.46 -22.99 3.79
CA ASP A 164 -7.58 -23.70 3.18
C ASP A 164 -8.91 -23.05 3.63
N PRO A 165 -9.61 -22.34 2.72
CA PRO A 165 -10.91 -21.74 3.06
C PRO A 165 -11.97 -22.77 3.45
N ARG A 166 -11.83 -24.03 2.96
CA ARG A 166 -12.73 -25.14 3.26
C ARG A 166 -12.51 -25.63 4.68
N ALA A 167 -11.28 -25.51 5.19
CA ALA A 167 -10.95 -25.81 6.59
C ALA A 167 -11.17 -24.60 7.53
N GLY A 168 -11.76 -23.51 7.06
CA GLY A 168 -11.97 -22.28 7.84
C GLY A 168 -10.68 -21.54 8.19
N GLN A 169 -9.56 -21.92 7.58
CA GLN A 169 -8.26 -21.33 7.86
C GLN A 169 -8.13 -19.99 7.12
N ARG A 170 -8.06 -18.91 7.90
CA ARG A 170 -7.70 -17.56 7.40
C ARG A 170 -6.30 -17.21 7.92
N PRO A 171 -5.25 -17.38 7.10
CA PRO A 171 -3.91 -17.03 7.52
C PRO A 171 -3.85 -15.54 7.85
N LYS A 172 -3.18 -15.23 8.95
CA LYS A 172 -2.99 -13.83 9.36
C LYS A 172 -1.72 -13.28 8.72
N PRO A 173 -1.72 -12.03 8.25
CA PRO A 173 -0.50 -11.36 7.80
C PRO A 173 0.55 -11.35 8.93
N VAL A 174 1.79 -11.65 8.58
CA VAL A 174 2.92 -11.65 9.51
C VAL A 174 3.59 -10.28 9.49
N LEU A 175 3.69 -9.60 10.63
CA LEU A 175 4.43 -8.35 10.75
C LEU A 175 5.93 -8.65 10.64
N LEU A 176 6.58 -8.11 9.60
CA LEU A 176 8.03 -8.27 9.36
C LEU A 176 8.85 -7.15 10.00
N LEU A 177 8.34 -5.92 9.96
CA LEU A 177 9.03 -4.72 10.42
C LEU A 177 8.03 -3.69 10.92
N HIS A 178 8.35 -3.06 12.03
CA HIS A 178 7.71 -1.85 12.52
C HIS A 178 8.76 -0.77 12.79
N MET A 179 8.54 0.41 12.21
CA MET A 179 9.34 1.61 12.42
C MET A 179 8.46 2.78 12.87
N GLU A 180 8.99 3.60 13.77
CA GLU A 180 8.39 4.86 14.22
C GLU A 180 9.47 5.95 14.22
N ALA A 181 9.16 7.12 13.67
CA ALA A 181 10.06 8.28 13.64
C ALA A 181 11.49 7.92 13.16
N GLY A 182 11.59 7.11 12.09
CA GLY A 182 12.85 6.68 11.51
C GLY A 182 13.62 5.59 12.28
N ARG A 183 13.12 5.13 13.43
CA ARG A 183 13.76 4.07 14.25
C ARG A 183 13.02 2.74 14.10
N VAL A 184 13.77 1.65 14.11
CA VAL A 184 13.19 0.30 14.13
C VAL A 184 12.71 0.01 15.54
N VAL A 185 11.41 -0.23 15.69
CA VAL A 185 10.75 -0.61 16.94
C VAL A 185 10.82 -2.12 17.15
N THR A 186 10.49 -2.87 16.10
CA THR A 186 10.58 -4.34 16.10
C THR A 186 10.71 -4.89 14.68
N HIS A 187 11.33 -6.06 14.58
CA HIS A 187 11.38 -6.85 13.35
C HIS A 187 11.46 -8.34 13.68
N ILE A 188 11.11 -9.19 12.71
CA ILE A 188 11.33 -10.64 12.83
C ILE A 188 12.82 -10.98 12.75
N PRO A 189 13.26 -12.16 13.23
CA PRO A 189 14.63 -12.63 13.06
C PRO A 189 15.05 -12.59 11.57
N LEU A 190 16.25 -12.09 11.29
CA LEU A 190 16.72 -11.88 9.92
C LEU A 190 16.73 -13.15 9.07
N ALA A 191 16.98 -14.31 9.69
CA ALA A 191 16.92 -15.62 9.03
C ALA A 191 15.50 -15.98 8.53
N GLN A 192 14.46 -15.41 9.11
CA GLN A 192 13.05 -15.63 8.76
C GLN A 192 12.50 -14.63 7.75
N VAL A 193 13.29 -13.60 7.40
CA VAL A 193 12.84 -12.59 6.44
C VAL A 193 12.66 -13.19 5.06
N PRO A 194 11.45 -13.14 4.47
CA PRO A 194 11.20 -13.69 3.15
C PRO A 194 12.00 -12.92 2.09
N GLN A 195 12.40 -13.63 1.02
CA GLN A 195 13.30 -13.10 -0.01
C GLN A 195 12.84 -11.75 -0.59
N TRP A 196 11.53 -11.60 -0.81
CA TRP A 196 10.96 -10.38 -1.37
C TRP A 196 11.17 -9.14 -0.49
N ALA A 197 11.22 -9.33 0.83
CA ALA A 197 11.33 -8.23 1.80
C ALA A 197 12.78 -7.87 2.13
N LYS A 198 13.76 -8.74 1.83
CA LYS A 198 15.17 -8.53 2.18
C LYS A 198 15.74 -7.18 1.74
N PRO A 199 15.49 -6.67 0.51
CA PRO A 199 16.02 -5.36 0.11
C PRO A 199 15.48 -4.22 0.97
N VAL A 200 14.18 -4.24 1.30
CA VAL A 200 13.53 -3.23 2.14
C VAL A 200 14.04 -3.31 3.58
N MET A 201 14.14 -4.52 4.13
CA MET A 201 14.68 -4.77 5.47
C MET A 201 16.13 -4.29 5.59
N ALA A 202 16.97 -4.62 4.60
CA ALA A 202 18.36 -4.18 4.58
C ALA A 202 18.47 -2.64 4.52
N ALA A 203 17.62 -1.98 3.73
CA ALA A 203 17.59 -0.51 3.66
C ALA A 203 17.13 0.13 4.99
N ALA A 204 16.15 -0.48 5.66
CA ALA A 204 15.64 0.01 6.94
C ALA A 204 16.66 -0.14 8.08
N LEU A 205 17.36 -1.30 8.14
CA LEU A 205 18.31 -1.63 9.21
C LEU A 205 19.69 -0.99 9.04
N LYS A 206 20.09 -0.62 7.81
CA LYS A 206 21.35 0.08 7.53
C LYS A 206 21.34 1.56 7.92
N ARG A 207 20.19 2.11 8.29
CA ARG A 207 20.09 3.55 8.63
C ARG A 207 20.77 3.80 9.98
N PRO A 208 21.70 4.77 10.05
CA PRO A 208 22.23 5.21 11.33
C PRO A 208 21.08 5.78 12.17
N GLU A 209 21.01 5.41 13.45
CA GLU A 209 20.10 6.01 14.40
C GLU A 209 20.41 7.51 14.49
N GLY A 210 19.46 8.35 14.03
CA GLY A 210 19.57 9.77 14.37
C GLY A 210 19.68 10.81 13.25
N LEU A 211 19.18 10.53 12.04
CA LEU A 211 18.92 11.60 11.06
C LEU A 211 17.40 11.85 11.00
N GLY A 212 16.90 12.63 11.95
CA GLY A 212 15.59 13.25 11.94
C GLY A 212 15.63 14.63 11.30
#